data_2c03f875d234da1c80ac2bef35b13048
#
_entry.id   2c03f875d234da1c80ac2bef35b13048
#
_cell.length_a   1.000
_cell.length_b   1.000
_cell.length_c   1.000
_cell.angle_alpha   90.00
_cell.angle_beta   90.00
_cell.angle_gamma   90.00
#
_symmetry.space_group_name_H-M   'P 1'
#
loop_
_entity.id
_entity.type
_entity.pdbx_description
1 polymer ?
#
loop_
_entity_poly.entity_id
_entity_poly.type
_entity_poly.pdbx_seq_one_letter_code
_entity_poly.pdbx_strand_id
1 'polypeptide(L)'
;ALSSIIENYKSEGVDIVVPIATSTAQTAKSVYDGEDTPIVFAAVSDPEAAGLTGEDCANITGVSNNIPADEIVKLIANFQPDYKKIGFLYTSSETNSVSTITAAKKYCDDNNIAYEESSISNVSELQTAVESLISKGVDALYTGNDNTIASAMATYTDAAYAKKVPIYCGADSMVADGGFATVGVNYVQLGKQVADMVEKIANGEKVSDIPYETISDYAKYVNMQAVKQFGGNFDKKAFEGF
;
A
#
# COMPACT_ATOMS: atom_id res chain seq x y z
N ALA A 1 12.94 16.74 -7.28
CA ALA A 1 12.10 17.43 -6.27
C ALA A 1 12.21 16.79 -4.88
N LEU A 2 11.94 15.48 -4.71
CA LEU A 2 12.00 14.84 -3.38
C LEU A 2 13.39 14.87 -2.76
N SER A 3 14.43 14.47 -3.50
CA SER A 3 15.83 14.52 -3.02
C SER A 3 16.23 15.90 -2.55
N SER A 4 15.89 16.95 -3.33
CA SER A 4 16.24 18.35 -2.97
C SER A 4 15.58 18.80 -1.68
N ILE A 5 14.37 18.33 -1.35
CA ILE A 5 13.71 18.65 -0.08
C ILE A 5 14.47 18.00 1.08
N ILE A 6 14.86 16.73 0.93
CA ILE A 6 15.57 16.00 1.96
C ILE A 6 17.01 16.52 2.13
N GLU A 7 17.68 16.90 1.03
CA GLU A 7 18.99 17.57 1.06
C GLU A 7 18.93 18.91 1.82
N ASN A 8 17.83 19.67 1.69
CA ASN A 8 17.64 20.90 2.46
C ASN A 8 17.56 20.58 3.98
N TYR A 9 16.79 19.58 4.39
CA TYR A 9 16.75 19.17 5.79
C TYR A 9 18.14 18.77 6.30
N LYS A 10 18.91 18.01 5.51
CA LYS A 10 20.30 17.69 5.84
C LYS A 10 21.16 18.93 6.01
N SER A 11 21.02 19.91 5.11
CA SER A 11 21.78 21.17 5.20
C SER A 11 21.38 22.06 6.38
N GLU A 12 20.14 21.97 6.83
CA GLU A 12 19.62 22.66 8.01
C GLU A 12 20.01 21.98 9.32
N GLY A 13 20.56 20.75 9.26
CA GLY A 13 21.04 20.01 10.43
C GLY A 13 19.89 19.51 11.31
N VAL A 14 18.83 18.97 10.71
CA VAL A 14 17.73 18.37 11.49
C VAL A 14 18.20 17.17 12.29
N ASP A 15 17.72 17.02 13.51
CA ASP A 15 18.14 15.97 14.44
C ASP A 15 17.54 14.58 14.12
N ILE A 16 16.33 14.53 13.55
CA ILE A 16 15.62 13.28 13.22
C ILE A 16 14.83 13.51 11.92
N VAL A 17 14.84 12.54 11.02
CA VAL A 17 14.07 12.56 9.77
C VAL A 17 12.93 11.56 9.83
N VAL A 18 11.70 12.00 9.56
CA VAL A 18 10.51 11.14 9.53
C VAL A 18 9.95 11.09 8.10
N PRO A 19 10.45 10.20 7.24
CA PRO A 19 9.94 10.03 5.90
C PRO A 19 8.64 9.23 5.92
N ILE A 20 7.64 9.68 5.16
CA ILE A 20 6.36 8.99 5.00
C ILE A 20 6.32 8.33 3.61
N ALA A 21 5.94 7.07 3.55
CA ALA A 21 5.90 6.19 2.39
C ALA A 21 7.29 5.71 1.89
N THR A 22 7.27 4.61 1.13
CA THR A 22 8.47 3.84 0.74
C THR A 22 9.49 4.67 -0.03
N SER A 23 9.07 5.36 -1.09
CA SER A 23 9.99 6.14 -1.95
C SER A 23 10.67 7.29 -1.19
N THR A 24 9.94 7.90 -0.24
CA THR A 24 10.49 8.96 0.62
C THR A 24 11.53 8.40 1.59
N ALA A 25 11.24 7.24 2.20
CA ALA A 25 12.17 6.57 3.11
C ALA A 25 13.45 6.10 2.38
N GLN A 26 13.32 5.54 1.20
CA GLN A 26 14.47 5.15 0.36
C GLN A 26 15.32 6.37 -0.03
N THR A 27 14.68 7.48 -0.38
CA THR A 27 15.39 8.72 -0.71
C THR A 27 16.09 9.29 0.53
N ALA A 28 15.45 9.27 1.70
CA ALA A 28 16.06 9.70 2.96
C ALA A 28 17.30 8.86 3.29
N LYS A 29 17.21 7.53 3.21
CA LYS A 29 18.37 6.65 3.37
C LYS A 29 19.52 7.03 2.43
N SER A 30 19.21 7.27 1.15
CA SER A 30 20.22 7.63 0.15
C SER A 30 20.90 8.97 0.42
N VAL A 31 20.13 9.98 0.85
CA VAL A 31 20.67 11.33 1.14
C VAL A 31 21.48 11.36 2.42
N TYR A 32 21.09 10.57 3.43
CA TYR A 32 21.77 10.47 4.71
C TYR A 32 22.76 9.29 4.79
N ASP A 33 23.13 8.72 3.62
CA ASP A 33 24.12 7.64 3.58
C ASP A 33 25.44 8.07 4.23
N GLY A 34 25.95 7.22 5.16
CA GLY A 34 27.14 7.50 5.94
C GLY A 34 26.97 8.50 7.10
N GLU A 35 25.75 8.95 7.38
CA GLU A 35 25.43 9.83 8.53
C GLU A 35 24.77 9.03 9.66
N ASP A 36 24.95 9.54 10.89
CA ASP A 36 24.32 8.95 12.07
C ASP A 36 22.91 9.50 12.37
N THR A 37 22.41 10.43 11.53
CA THR A 37 21.10 11.04 11.71
C THR A 37 20.00 9.99 11.72
N PRO A 38 19.18 9.89 12.78
CA PRO A 38 18.09 8.95 12.88
C PRO A 38 17.03 9.13 11.78
N ILE A 39 16.61 8.02 11.17
CA ILE A 39 15.52 7.96 10.22
C ILE A 39 14.42 7.08 10.79
N VAL A 40 13.24 7.64 11.04
CA VAL A 40 12.07 6.92 11.55
C VAL A 40 11.00 6.89 10.46
N PHE A 41 10.97 5.83 9.67
CA PHE A 41 10.00 5.75 8.57
C PHE A 41 8.57 5.52 9.08
N ALA A 42 7.61 6.07 8.35
CA ALA A 42 6.18 5.87 8.56
C ALA A 42 5.55 5.29 7.29
N ALA A 43 4.68 4.30 7.47
CA ALA A 43 3.87 3.71 6.39
C ALA A 43 4.70 3.17 5.21
N VAL A 44 5.73 2.39 5.50
CA VAL A 44 6.47 1.60 4.52
C VAL A 44 5.93 0.16 4.55
N SER A 45 5.37 -0.31 3.44
CA SER A 45 4.68 -1.61 3.43
C SER A 45 5.64 -2.79 3.56
N ASP A 46 6.83 -2.70 2.98
CA ASP A 46 7.86 -3.74 3.04
C ASP A 46 9.24 -3.11 3.27
N PRO A 47 9.63 -2.91 4.55
CA PRO A 47 10.92 -2.31 4.87
C PRO A 47 12.13 -3.12 4.39
N GLU A 48 12.00 -4.46 4.34
CA GLU A 48 13.08 -5.34 3.87
C GLU A 48 13.29 -5.18 2.36
N ALA A 49 12.23 -5.32 1.56
CA ALA A 49 12.30 -5.11 0.11
C ALA A 49 12.69 -3.68 -0.24
N ALA A 50 12.35 -2.70 0.60
CA ALA A 50 12.77 -1.31 0.44
C ALA A 50 14.24 -1.06 0.79
N GLY A 51 14.94 -2.06 1.35
CA GLY A 51 16.33 -1.95 1.79
C GLY A 51 16.53 -1.03 3.00
N LEU A 52 15.53 -0.97 3.89
CA LEU A 52 15.53 -0.12 5.09
C LEU A 52 15.86 -0.91 6.36
N THR A 53 16.34 -2.15 6.21
CA THR A 53 16.70 -3.06 7.29
C THR A 53 18.10 -3.64 7.06
N GLY A 54 18.68 -4.24 8.07
CA GLY A 54 20.02 -4.86 8.00
C GLY A 54 21.12 -4.04 8.63
N GLU A 55 22.36 -4.52 8.55
CA GLU A 55 23.52 -3.94 9.24
C GLU A 55 23.82 -2.50 8.80
N ASP A 56 23.57 -2.17 7.52
CA ASP A 56 23.77 -0.83 6.95
C ASP A 56 22.64 0.15 7.32
N CYS A 57 21.69 -0.26 8.16
CA CYS A 57 20.53 0.53 8.55
C CYS A 57 20.44 0.73 10.07
N ALA A 58 21.58 0.77 10.77
CA ALA A 58 21.63 0.92 12.24
C ALA A 58 21.01 2.24 12.76
N ASN A 59 20.88 3.25 11.90
CA ASN A 59 20.23 4.53 12.17
C ASN A 59 18.80 4.60 11.65
N ILE A 60 18.20 3.48 11.21
CA ILE A 60 16.86 3.43 10.60
C ILE A 60 15.94 2.52 11.41
N THR A 61 14.77 3.04 11.76
CA THR A 61 13.64 2.29 12.32
C THR A 61 12.33 2.88 11.81
N GLY A 62 11.19 2.43 12.30
CA GLY A 62 9.89 3.00 11.93
C GLY A 62 8.72 2.04 12.05
N VAL A 63 7.60 2.41 11.42
CA VAL A 63 6.37 1.62 11.45
C VAL A 63 5.90 1.26 10.05
N SER A 64 5.78 -0.04 9.81
CA SER A 64 5.23 -0.61 8.57
C SER A 64 3.71 -0.60 8.58
N ASN A 65 3.13 -0.29 7.42
CA ASN A 65 1.69 -0.42 7.15
C ASN A 65 1.39 -1.67 6.31
N ASN A 66 2.20 -2.72 6.44
CA ASN A 66 1.98 -3.96 5.70
C ASN A 66 0.61 -4.55 6.02
N ILE A 67 -0.14 -4.89 4.99
CA ILE A 67 -1.37 -5.66 5.06
C ILE A 67 -1.06 -7.03 4.45
N PRO A 68 -1.31 -8.14 5.16
CA PRO A 68 -1.11 -9.47 4.59
C PRO A 68 -1.91 -9.61 3.28
N ALA A 69 -1.25 -10.05 2.23
CA ALA A 69 -1.81 -10.09 0.87
C ALA A 69 -3.09 -10.95 0.77
N ASP A 70 -3.19 -11.98 1.61
CA ASP A 70 -4.35 -12.86 1.71
C ASP A 70 -5.60 -12.16 2.24
N GLU A 71 -5.48 -11.12 3.07
CA GLU A 71 -6.63 -10.40 3.64
C GLU A 71 -7.46 -9.71 2.55
N ILE A 72 -6.83 -9.11 1.54
CA ILE A 72 -7.57 -8.50 0.42
C ILE A 72 -8.16 -9.59 -0.49
N VAL A 73 -7.44 -10.68 -0.76
CA VAL A 73 -7.97 -11.79 -1.57
C VAL A 73 -9.16 -12.46 -0.86
N LYS A 74 -9.08 -12.66 0.46
CA LYS A 74 -10.23 -13.13 1.26
C LYS A 74 -11.40 -12.15 1.23
N LEU A 75 -11.10 -10.83 1.27
CA LEU A 75 -12.13 -9.81 1.14
C LEU A 75 -12.85 -9.89 -0.22
N ILE A 76 -12.11 -10.10 -1.31
CA ILE A 76 -12.69 -10.34 -2.64
C ILE A 76 -13.64 -11.54 -2.59
N ALA A 77 -13.19 -12.67 -2.04
CA ALA A 77 -14.00 -13.89 -1.91
C ALA A 77 -15.28 -13.68 -1.08
N ASN A 78 -15.20 -12.85 -0.03
CA ASN A 78 -16.36 -12.54 0.81
C ASN A 78 -17.40 -11.70 0.08
N PHE A 79 -16.98 -10.73 -0.73
CA PHE A 79 -17.89 -9.87 -1.48
C PHE A 79 -18.37 -10.48 -2.81
N GLN A 80 -17.55 -11.33 -3.41
CA GLN A 80 -17.79 -11.95 -4.72
C GLN A 80 -17.49 -13.46 -4.64
N PRO A 81 -18.31 -14.27 -3.94
CA PRO A 81 -18.02 -15.71 -3.73
C PRO A 81 -17.91 -16.49 -5.06
N ASP A 82 -18.49 -15.97 -6.14
CA ASP A 82 -18.47 -16.60 -7.47
C ASP A 82 -17.34 -16.06 -8.38
N TYR A 83 -16.43 -15.20 -7.88
CA TYR A 83 -15.33 -14.71 -8.69
C TYR A 83 -14.46 -15.86 -9.19
N LYS A 84 -13.87 -15.69 -10.36
CA LYS A 84 -13.06 -16.73 -11.02
C LYS A 84 -11.63 -16.26 -11.27
N LYS A 85 -11.43 -14.96 -11.48
CA LYS A 85 -10.13 -14.42 -11.85
C LYS A 85 -9.92 -13.02 -11.29
N ILE A 86 -8.77 -12.80 -10.63
CA ILE A 86 -8.35 -11.50 -10.11
C ILE A 86 -7.41 -10.82 -11.11
N GLY A 87 -7.57 -9.53 -11.32
CA GLY A 87 -6.63 -8.69 -12.07
C GLY A 87 -5.75 -7.88 -11.13
N PHE A 88 -4.45 -8.14 -11.11
CA PHE A 88 -3.48 -7.35 -10.36
C PHE A 88 -2.98 -6.19 -11.20
N LEU A 89 -3.08 -4.97 -10.64
CA LEU A 89 -2.58 -3.76 -11.28
C LEU A 89 -1.64 -3.02 -10.33
N TYR A 90 -0.43 -2.67 -10.79
CA TYR A 90 0.58 -2.07 -9.94
C TYR A 90 1.57 -1.21 -10.73
N THR A 91 2.27 -0.32 -10.04
CA THR A 91 3.34 0.50 -10.60
C THR A 91 4.68 -0.23 -10.45
N SER A 92 5.33 -0.51 -11.57
CA SER A 92 6.57 -1.32 -11.63
C SER A 92 7.77 -0.64 -10.94
N SER A 93 7.77 0.67 -10.79
CA SER A 93 8.82 1.43 -10.11
C SER A 93 8.60 1.61 -8.60
N GLU A 94 7.46 1.19 -8.06
CA GLU A 94 7.17 1.25 -6.63
C GLU A 94 7.45 -0.12 -5.95
N THR A 95 8.50 -0.18 -5.14
CA THR A 95 8.92 -1.40 -4.44
C THR A 95 7.80 -2.01 -3.59
N ASN A 96 7.05 -1.17 -2.85
CA ASN A 96 5.88 -1.58 -2.07
C ASN A 96 4.80 -2.23 -2.91
N SER A 97 4.51 -1.69 -4.09
CA SER A 97 3.51 -2.25 -5.01
C SER A 97 3.95 -3.61 -5.56
N VAL A 98 5.19 -3.70 -6.03
CA VAL A 98 5.77 -4.95 -6.53
C VAL A 98 5.78 -6.03 -5.45
N SER A 99 6.22 -5.72 -4.23
CA SER A 99 6.25 -6.65 -3.10
C SER A 99 4.85 -7.15 -2.74
N THR A 100 3.88 -6.23 -2.59
CA THR A 100 2.49 -6.59 -2.25
C THR A 100 1.86 -7.50 -3.31
N ILE A 101 2.01 -7.18 -4.59
CA ILE A 101 1.43 -8.01 -5.66
C ILE A 101 2.15 -9.35 -5.79
N THR A 102 3.47 -9.39 -5.56
CA THR A 102 4.21 -10.65 -5.52
C THR A 102 3.70 -11.58 -4.43
N ALA A 103 3.45 -11.06 -3.23
CA ALA A 103 2.87 -11.83 -2.13
C ALA A 103 1.43 -12.29 -2.44
N ALA A 104 0.61 -11.42 -3.06
CA ALA A 104 -0.75 -11.77 -3.46
C ALA A 104 -0.77 -12.87 -4.54
N LYS A 105 0.11 -12.81 -5.51
CA LYS A 105 0.27 -13.85 -6.55
C LYS A 105 0.66 -15.18 -5.92
N LYS A 106 1.65 -15.16 -5.01
CA LYS A 106 2.04 -16.38 -4.28
C LYS A 106 0.85 -17.00 -3.54
N TYR A 107 0.06 -16.18 -2.84
CA TYR A 107 -1.15 -16.68 -2.17
C TYR A 107 -2.15 -17.28 -3.17
N CYS A 108 -2.35 -16.66 -4.33
CA CYS A 108 -3.22 -17.18 -5.37
C CYS A 108 -2.71 -18.52 -5.93
N ASP A 109 -1.40 -18.63 -6.19
CA ASP A 109 -0.77 -19.87 -6.67
C ASP A 109 -0.95 -21.01 -5.65
N ASP A 110 -0.67 -20.74 -4.36
CA ASP A 110 -0.82 -21.72 -3.27
C ASP A 110 -2.28 -22.18 -3.07
N ASN A 111 -3.26 -21.37 -3.48
CA ASN A 111 -4.69 -21.64 -3.32
C ASN A 111 -5.43 -21.94 -4.64
N ASN A 112 -4.73 -22.09 -5.75
CA ASN A 112 -5.28 -22.32 -7.10
C ASN A 112 -6.30 -21.26 -7.54
N ILE A 113 -6.06 -19.99 -7.21
CA ILE A 113 -6.86 -18.84 -7.62
C ILE A 113 -6.27 -18.29 -8.92
N ALA A 114 -7.08 -18.22 -9.96
CA ALA A 114 -6.62 -17.66 -11.24
C ALA A 114 -6.48 -16.14 -11.17
N TYR A 115 -5.44 -15.63 -11.81
CA TYR A 115 -5.20 -14.20 -11.91
C TYR A 115 -4.58 -13.80 -13.25
N GLU A 116 -4.65 -12.51 -13.53
CA GLU A 116 -3.89 -11.82 -14.58
C GLU A 116 -3.16 -10.64 -13.94
N GLU A 117 -2.06 -10.21 -14.52
CA GLU A 117 -1.36 -9.02 -14.05
C GLU A 117 -1.09 -8.03 -15.16
N SER A 118 -1.02 -6.76 -14.78
CA SER A 118 -0.52 -5.66 -15.60
C SER A 118 0.21 -4.67 -14.73
N SER A 119 1.35 -4.20 -15.19
CA SER A 119 2.08 -3.11 -14.53
C SER A 119 2.06 -1.86 -15.39
N ILE A 120 2.15 -0.71 -14.72
CA ILE A 120 2.33 0.60 -15.36
C ILE A 120 3.63 1.23 -14.91
N SER A 121 4.17 2.11 -15.73
CA SER A 121 5.34 2.94 -15.39
C SER A 121 4.92 4.36 -14.98
N ASN A 122 3.74 4.78 -15.43
CA ASN A 122 3.17 6.11 -15.14
C ASN A 122 1.65 6.11 -15.34
N VAL A 123 0.99 7.14 -14.82
CA VAL A 123 -0.48 7.28 -14.82
C VAL A 123 -1.10 7.26 -16.21
N SER A 124 -0.39 7.70 -17.26
CA SER A 124 -0.97 7.73 -18.62
C SER A 124 -1.25 6.34 -19.19
N GLU A 125 -0.65 5.30 -18.64
CA GLU A 125 -0.85 3.91 -19.04
C GLU A 125 -2.05 3.25 -18.31
N LEU A 126 -2.57 3.89 -17.25
CA LEU A 126 -3.53 3.30 -16.32
C LEU A 126 -4.80 2.80 -17.02
N GLN A 127 -5.45 3.64 -17.80
CA GLN A 127 -6.68 3.27 -18.50
C GLN A 127 -6.47 2.04 -19.40
N THR A 128 -5.42 2.03 -20.20
CA THR A 128 -5.10 0.93 -21.12
C THR A 128 -4.82 -0.38 -20.36
N ALA A 129 -4.10 -0.29 -19.24
CA ALA A 129 -3.80 -1.44 -18.39
C ALA A 129 -5.07 -2.05 -17.78
N VAL A 130 -5.98 -1.21 -17.29
CA VAL A 130 -7.28 -1.63 -16.76
C VAL A 130 -8.12 -2.31 -17.85
N GLU A 131 -8.26 -1.69 -19.03
CA GLU A 131 -9.01 -2.24 -20.16
C GLU A 131 -8.42 -3.58 -20.62
N SER A 132 -7.09 -3.70 -20.63
CA SER A 132 -6.39 -4.94 -20.95
C SER A 132 -6.73 -6.07 -19.97
N LEU A 133 -6.67 -5.82 -18.66
CA LEU A 133 -7.04 -6.80 -17.63
C LEU A 133 -8.51 -7.23 -17.79
N ILE A 134 -9.41 -6.29 -17.97
CA ILE A 134 -10.83 -6.57 -18.14
C ILE A 134 -11.09 -7.42 -19.41
N SER A 135 -10.38 -7.15 -20.50
CA SER A 135 -10.48 -7.93 -21.73
C SER A 135 -10.07 -9.40 -21.57
N LYS A 136 -9.21 -9.67 -20.57
CA LYS A 136 -8.77 -11.03 -20.20
C LYS A 136 -9.76 -11.74 -19.27
N GLY A 137 -10.88 -11.10 -18.94
CA GLY A 137 -12.00 -11.68 -18.20
C GLY A 137 -11.75 -11.75 -16.69
N VAL A 138 -11.15 -10.71 -16.10
CA VAL A 138 -11.04 -10.59 -14.64
C VAL A 138 -12.37 -10.14 -14.04
N ASP A 139 -12.71 -10.67 -12.87
CA ASP A 139 -13.96 -10.39 -12.16
C ASP A 139 -13.77 -9.32 -11.07
N ALA A 140 -12.53 -9.12 -10.62
CA ALA A 140 -12.14 -8.14 -9.63
C ALA A 140 -10.76 -7.58 -9.98
N LEU A 141 -10.52 -6.32 -9.64
CA LEU A 141 -9.21 -5.70 -9.73
C LEU A 141 -8.65 -5.51 -8.31
N TYR A 142 -7.36 -5.76 -8.15
CA TYR A 142 -6.65 -5.53 -6.90
C TYR A 142 -5.39 -4.70 -7.15
N THR A 143 -5.28 -3.62 -6.41
CA THR A 143 -4.11 -2.73 -6.35
C THR A 143 -3.73 -2.53 -4.89
N GLY A 144 -2.47 -2.81 -4.52
CA GLY A 144 -1.95 -2.58 -3.17
C GLY A 144 -1.86 -1.09 -2.80
N ASN A 145 -1.03 -0.78 -1.81
CA ASN A 145 -0.67 0.61 -1.49
C ASN A 145 0.24 1.18 -2.58
N ASP A 146 -0.35 1.66 -3.65
CA ASP A 146 0.32 2.19 -4.85
C ASP A 146 0.06 3.69 -4.95
N ASN A 147 1.10 4.52 -4.76
CA ASN A 147 0.95 5.97 -4.71
C ASN A 147 0.63 6.57 -6.08
N THR A 148 1.20 6.00 -7.14
CA THR A 148 0.96 6.44 -8.52
C THR A 148 -0.49 6.19 -8.91
N ILE A 149 -1.00 4.98 -8.67
CA ILE A 149 -2.39 4.64 -8.97
C ILE A 149 -3.35 5.39 -8.05
N ALA A 150 -3.03 5.54 -6.76
CA ALA A 150 -3.83 6.33 -5.81
C ALA A 150 -4.04 7.77 -6.28
N SER A 151 -3.03 8.37 -6.90
CA SER A 151 -3.14 9.74 -7.45
C SER A 151 -4.11 9.87 -8.64
N ALA A 152 -4.55 8.74 -9.22
CA ALA A 152 -5.38 8.67 -10.42
C ALA A 152 -6.63 7.80 -10.25
N MET A 153 -7.15 7.67 -9.03
CA MET A 153 -8.30 6.81 -8.71
C MET A 153 -9.54 7.11 -9.57
N ALA A 154 -9.79 8.38 -9.95
CA ALA A 154 -10.90 8.73 -10.83
C ALA A 154 -10.79 8.01 -12.19
N THR A 155 -9.61 8.04 -12.83
CA THR A 155 -9.37 7.32 -14.10
C THR A 155 -9.52 5.81 -13.92
N TYR A 156 -9.03 5.28 -12.81
CA TYR A 156 -9.12 3.85 -12.49
C TYR A 156 -10.56 3.40 -12.33
N THR A 157 -11.33 4.12 -11.53
CA THR A 157 -12.75 3.80 -11.27
C THR A 157 -13.61 3.97 -12.52
N ASP A 158 -13.42 5.01 -13.32
CA ASP A 158 -14.16 5.23 -14.56
C ASP A 158 -13.97 4.06 -15.53
N ALA A 159 -12.72 3.63 -15.73
CA ALA A 159 -12.41 2.52 -16.65
C ALA A 159 -12.99 1.18 -16.16
N ALA A 160 -12.84 0.87 -14.87
CA ALA A 160 -13.28 -0.39 -14.30
C ALA A 160 -14.81 -0.48 -14.14
N TYR A 161 -15.44 0.58 -13.63
CA TYR A 161 -16.86 0.58 -13.31
C TYR A 161 -17.76 0.66 -14.52
N ALA A 162 -17.28 1.24 -15.63
CA ALA A 162 -17.95 1.16 -16.93
C ALA A 162 -18.18 -0.30 -17.39
N LYS A 163 -17.34 -1.23 -16.91
CA LYS A 163 -17.42 -2.66 -17.19
C LYS A 163 -17.90 -3.50 -16.01
N LYS A 164 -18.33 -2.86 -14.93
CA LYS A 164 -18.80 -3.48 -13.69
C LYS A 164 -17.78 -4.40 -13.03
N VAL A 165 -16.50 -4.03 -13.05
CA VAL A 165 -15.43 -4.73 -12.34
C VAL A 165 -15.05 -3.92 -11.11
N PRO A 166 -15.25 -4.44 -9.89
CA PRO A 166 -14.91 -3.72 -8.65
C PRO A 166 -13.41 -3.66 -8.43
N ILE A 167 -12.97 -2.59 -7.74
CA ILE A 167 -11.57 -2.34 -7.41
C ILE A 167 -11.39 -2.52 -5.91
N TYR A 168 -10.56 -3.48 -5.52
CA TYR A 168 -10.10 -3.67 -4.15
C TYR A 168 -8.73 -3.01 -4.01
N CYS A 169 -8.55 -2.24 -2.93
CA CYS A 169 -7.39 -1.36 -2.75
C CYS A 169 -6.59 -1.71 -1.51
N GLY A 170 -5.35 -1.21 -1.43
CA GLY A 170 -4.49 -1.35 -0.26
C GLY A 170 -4.67 -0.25 0.80
N ALA A 171 -5.52 0.77 0.56
CA ALA A 171 -5.71 1.88 1.49
C ALA A 171 -7.16 2.36 1.53
N ASP A 172 -7.59 2.86 2.71
CA ASP A 172 -8.89 3.47 2.94
C ASP A 172 -9.10 4.75 2.13
N SER A 173 -8.05 5.55 1.94
CA SER A 173 -8.07 6.74 1.08
C SER A 173 -8.43 6.40 -0.37
N MET A 174 -7.90 5.30 -0.92
CA MET A 174 -8.26 4.84 -2.26
C MET A 174 -9.73 4.41 -2.34
N VAL A 175 -10.29 3.85 -1.25
CA VAL A 175 -11.72 3.53 -1.18
C VAL A 175 -12.56 4.80 -1.10
N ALA A 176 -12.12 5.81 -0.34
CA ALA A 176 -12.77 7.12 -0.29
C ALA A 176 -12.78 7.81 -1.66
N ASP A 177 -11.73 7.65 -2.45
CA ASP A 177 -11.58 8.18 -3.82
C ASP A 177 -12.25 7.31 -4.90
N GLY A 178 -13.08 6.35 -4.49
CA GLY A 178 -13.94 5.61 -5.41
C GLY A 178 -13.70 4.11 -5.48
N GLY A 179 -12.64 3.57 -4.87
CA GLY A 179 -12.42 2.13 -4.78
C GLY A 179 -13.61 1.41 -4.11
N PHE A 180 -13.72 0.11 -4.30
CA PHE A 180 -14.85 -0.67 -3.78
C PHE A 180 -14.70 -1.00 -2.30
N ALA A 181 -13.61 -1.63 -1.92
CA ALA A 181 -13.34 -2.05 -0.55
C ALA A 181 -11.85 -2.26 -0.28
N THR A 182 -11.47 -2.24 0.99
CA THR A 182 -10.13 -2.58 1.47
C THR A 182 -10.17 -3.20 2.87
N VAL A 183 -9.09 -3.91 3.21
CA VAL A 183 -8.61 -4.05 4.58
C VAL A 183 -7.55 -2.96 4.74
N GLY A 184 -7.81 -1.95 5.56
CA GLY A 184 -6.93 -0.80 5.77
C GLY A 184 -6.29 -0.80 7.15
N VAL A 185 -5.28 0.00 7.33
CA VAL A 185 -4.62 0.22 8.63
C VAL A 185 -5.14 1.50 9.29
N ASN A 186 -5.05 1.55 10.62
CA ASN A 186 -5.33 2.76 11.37
C ASN A 186 -4.13 3.71 11.33
N TYR A 187 -4.09 4.64 10.36
CA TYR A 187 -2.98 5.59 10.20
C TYR A 187 -2.81 6.56 11.37
N VAL A 188 -3.87 6.83 12.15
CA VAL A 188 -3.73 7.64 13.38
C VAL A 188 -2.93 6.87 14.43
N GLN A 189 -3.19 5.58 14.58
CA GLN A 189 -2.43 4.73 15.50
C GLN A 189 -0.99 4.54 15.01
N LEU A 190 -0.78 4.35 13.71
CA LEU A 190 0.56 4.29 13.11
C LEU A 190 1.35 5.56 13.42
N GLY A 191 0.74 6.73 13.24
CA GLY A 191 1.39 8.01 13.55
C GLY A 191 1.78 8.16 15.03
N LYS A 192 0.98 7.62 15.96
CA LYS A 192 1.33 7.58 17.39
C LYS A 192 2.53 6.68 17.67
N GLN A 193 2.57 5.48 17.08
CA GLN A 193 3.73 4.57 17.23
C GLN A 193 5.01 5.21 16.68
N VAL A 194 4.94 5.91 15.55
CA VAL A 194 6.09 6.67 15.03
C VAL A 194 6.51 7.77 15.98
N ALA A 195 5.56 8.52 16.56
CA ALA A 195 5.86 9.56 17.53
C ALA A 195 6.52 9.01 18.81
N ASP A 196 6.05 7.86 19.31
CA ASP A 196 6.63 7.17 20.45
C ASP A 196 8.10 6.76 20.17
N MET A 197 8.42 6.30 18.95
CA MET A 197 9.80 5.99 18.55
C MET A 197 10.67 7.26 18.49
N VAL A 198 10.14 8.33 17.91
CA VAL A 198 10.84 9.63 17.85
C VAL A 198 11.12 10.15 19.26
N GLU A 199 10.16 10.05 20.18
CA GLU A 199 10.34 10.45 21.59
C GLU A 199 11.44 9.64 22.29
N LYS A 200 11.50 8.32 22.11
CA LYS A 200 12.57 7.47 22.65
C LYS A 200 13.94 7.92 22.15
N ILE A 201 14.08 8.16 20.85
CA ILE A 201 15.34 8.62 20.24
C ILE A 201 15.73 10.01 20.77
N ALA A 202 14.78 10.93 20.84
CA ALA A 202 15.02 12.27 21.39
C ALA A 202 15.45 12.26 22.87
N ASN A 203 15.04 11.23 23.61
CA ASN A 203 15.46 10.98 24.99
C ASN A 203 16.80 10.20 25.11
N GLY A 204 17.48 9.92 24.00
CA GLY A 204 18.80 9.33 23.94
C GLY A 204 18.85 7.80 23.80
N GLU A 205 17.71 7.14 23.51
CA GLU A 205 17.70 5.72 23.15
C GLU A 205 18.33 5.54 21.76
N LYS A 206 19.14 4.51 21.60
CA LYS A 206 19.79 4.25 20.31
C LYS A 206 18.77 3.68 19.30
N VAL A 207 18.81 4.13 18.06
CA VAL A 207 17.95 3.64 16.99
C VAL A 207 18.09 2.13 16.80
N SER A 208 19.31 1.60 16.89
CA SER A 208 19.60 0.16 16.80
C SER A 208 18.89 -0.71 17.85
N ASP A 209 18.49 -0.11 18.96
CA ASP A 209 17.78 -0.81 20.06
C ASP A 209 16.26 -0.72 19.91
N ILE A 210 15.77 0.04 18.92
CA ILE A 210 14.36 0.22 18.61
C ILE A 210 14.04 -0.53 17.30
N PRO A 211 13.58 -1.79 17.35
CA PRO A 211 13.20 -2.51 16.13
C PRO A 211 12.03 -1.82 15.43
N TYR A 212 11.96 -1.92 14.09
CA TYR A 212 10.78 -1.45 13.41
C TYR A 212 9.56 -2.30 13.79
N GLU A 213 8.40 -1.67 13.79
CA GLU A 213 7.12 -2.30 14.10
C GLU A 213 6.25 -2.42 12.85
N THR A 214 5.33 -3.37 12.85
CA THR A 214 4.26 -3.45 11.86
C THR A 214 2.93 -3.21 12.56
N ILE A 215 2.12 -2.29 12.03
CA ILE A 215 0.79 -2.06 12.57
C ILE A 215 -0.07 -3.32 12.39
N SER A 216 -0.80 -3.69 13.44
CA SER A 216 -1.71 -4.84 13.44
C SER A 216 -3.18 -4.47 13.67
N ASP A 217 -3.46 -3.16 13.76
CA ASP A 217 -4.83 -2.66 13.90
C ASP A 217 -5.42 -2.43 12.51
N TYR A 218 -6.13 -3.44 12.01
CA TYR A 218 -6.76 -3.44 10.70
C TYR A 218 -8.27 -3.21 10.82
N ALA A 219 -8.82 -2.44 9.88
CA ALA A 219 -10.26 -2.24 9.71
C ALA A 219 -10.66 -2.47 8.26
N LYS A 220 -11.90 -2.94 8.06
CA LYS A 220 -12.46 -3.13 6.73
C LYS A 220 -13.23 -1.87 6.34
N TYR A 221 -12.95 -1.36 5.16
CA TYR A 221 -13.62 -0.17 4.61
C TYR A 221 -14.33 -0.53 3.30
N VAL A 222 -15.54 -0.02 3.13
CA VAL A 222 -16.38 -0.26 1.96
C VAL A 222 -16.99 1.05 1.47
N ASN A 223 -16.92 1.29 0.18
CA ASN A 223 -17.57 2.42 -0.46
C ASN A 223 -19.03 2.08 -0.79
N MET A 224 -19.96 2.56 0.02
CA MET A 224 -21.39 2.30 -0.15
C MET A 224 -21.98 2.89 -1.44
N GLN A 225 -21.32 3.87 -2.07
CA GLN A 225 -21.74 4.38 -3.38
C GLN A 225 -21.35 3.39 -4.48
N ALA A 226 -20.11 2.87 -4.41
CA ALA A 226 -19.67 1.81 -5.31
C ALA A 226 -20.56 0.57 -5.19
N VAL A 227 -20.88 0.12 -3.97
CA VAL A 227 -21.80 -1.01 -3.73
C VAL A 227 -23.13 -0.84 -4.46
N LYS A 228 -23.71 0.35 -4.42
CA LYS A 228 -24.99 0.64 -5.12
C LYS A 228 -24.86 0.53 -6.65
N GLN A 229 -23.70 0.89 -7.21
CA GLN A 229 -23.45 0.77 -8.66
C GLN A 229 -23.37 -0.69 -9.12
N PHE A 230 -22.86 -1.58 -8.26
CA PHE A 230 -22.73 -2.99 -8.59
C PHE A 230 -23.97 -3.83 -8.28
N GLY A 231 -24.93 -3.31 -7.54
CA GLY A 231 -26.27 -3.80 -7.20
C GLY A 231 -26.56 -5.28 -7.42
N GLY A 232 -26.63 -6.07 -6.33
CA GLY A 232 -27.14 -7.44 -6.34
C GLY A 232 -26.14 -8.56 -6.65
N ASN A 233 -24.94 -8.23 -7.11
CA ASN A 233 -23.91 -9.24 -7.44
C ASN A 233 -23.00 -9.62 -6.26
N PHE A 234 -23.23 -9.06 -5.06
CA PHE A 234 -22.39 -9.29 -3.90
C PHE A 234 -23.17 -9.93 -2.77
N ASP A 235 -22.53 -10.83 -2.03
CA ASP A 235 -23.11 -11.42 -0.83
C ASP A 235 -23.27 -10.33 0.24
N LYS A 236 -24.52 -10.04 0.62
CA LYS A 236 -24.84 -9.05 1.66
C LYS A 236 -24.23 -9.38 3.01
N LYS A 237 -24.00 -10.67 3.29
CA LYS A 237 -23.35 -11.10 4.54
C LYS A 237 -21.90 -10.62 4.64
N ALA A 238 -21.24 -10.36 3.50
CA ALA A 238 -19.89 -9.79 3.51
C ALA A 238 -19.83 -8.39 4.14
N PHE A 239 -20.97 -7.72 4.30
CA PHE A 239 -21.10 -6.41 4.96
C PHE A 239 -21.45 -6.52 6.45
N GLU A 240 -21.74 -7.71 6.97
CA GLU A 240 -22.04 -7.86 8.39
C GLU A 240 -20.75 -7.66 9.22
N GLY A 241 -20.78 -6.70 10.14
CA GLY A 241 -19.64 -6.35 10.99
C GLY A 241 -18.80 -5.15 10.50
N PHE A 242 -19.30 -4.37 9.53
CA PHE A 242 -18.74 -3.07 9.13
C PHE A 242 -19.39 -1.94 9.92
#